data_6957009080c013e458e9fc3da7a465f9
#
_entry.id   6957009080c013e458e9fc3da7a465f9
#
_cell.length_a   1.000
_cell.length_b   1.000
_cell.length_c   1.000
_cell.angle_alpha   90.00
_cell.angle_beta   90.00
_cell.angle_gamma   90.00
#
_symmetry.space_group_name_H-M   'P 1'
#
loop_
_entity.id
_entity.type
_entity.pdbx_description
1 polymer ?
#
loop_
_entity_poly.entity_id
_entity_poly.type
_entity_poly.pdbx_seq_one_letter_code
_entity_poly.pdbx_strand_id
1 'polypeptide(L)'
;FIRDIEGATTQDLSSADVSFHALRDYVPGDDRRAIHWRSTARIGKLMVRQFEETRRSHLLIVLDLDTDAWASDEEFEIGVSAAASMARAALVDAKEVSVHTQVGHLKTPTPMHAMDSLSGVERVLGAERISALTQRAGTEASQASTAVVISGSRTPLADLHAALTRLPLDMVITGVRIDMDADFELRTLGNTPVVVAPTLDDFAIGMWKALG
;
A
#
# COMPACT_ATOMS: atom_id res chain seq x y z
N PHE A 1 16.55 15.00 41.93
CA PHE A 1 15.11 15.28 42.13
C PHE A 1 14.65 16.28 41.10
N ILE A 2 14.16 15.88 39.94
CA ILE A 2 13.21 16.67 39.16
C ILE A 2 12.31 15.69 38.46
N ARG A 3 11.04 15.84 38.71
CA ARG A 3 9.95 15.06 38.20
C ARG A 3 9.51 15.56 36.83
N ASP A 4 9.20 14.60 36.01
CA ASP A 4 8.40 14.60 34.81
C ASP A 4 7.16 15.49 34.90
N ILE A 5 6.93 16.21 33.83
CA ILE A 5 5.61 16.70 33.48
C ILE A 5 5.28 16.10 32.12
N GLU A 6 4.61 14.98 32.15
CA GLU A 6 3.90 14.42 31.00
C GLU A 6 2.70 15.32 30.68
N GLY A 7 2.82 16.06 29.60
CA GLY A 7 1.69 16.71 28.97
C GLY A 7 0.97 15.71 28.07
N ALA A 8 -0.25 15.32 28.44
CA ALA A 8 -1.13 14.56 27.60
C ALA A 8 -1.39 15.31 26.30
N THR A 9 -0.95 14.75 25.18
CA THR A 9 -1.29 15.22 23.84
C THR A 9 -2.73 14.82 23.54
N THR A 10 -3.63 15.77 23.59
CA THR A 10 -4.98 15.64 23.11
C THR A 10 -4.94 15.42 21.60
N GLN A 11 -5.37 14.25 21.13
CA GLN A 11 -5.57 13.94 19.74
C GLN A 11 -6.86 14.61 19.24
N ASP A 12 -6.78 15.88 18.89
CA ASP A 12 -7.71 16.50 17.95
C ASP A 12 -7.04 16.50 16.58
N LEU A 13 -7.25 15.43 15.82
CA LEU A 13 -6.84 15.31 14.44
C LEU A 13 -7.75 16.19 13.56
N SER A 14 -7.43 17.45 13.49
CA SER A 14 -7.89 18.34 12.45
C SER A 14 -7.20 17.99 11.14
N SER A 15 -7.95 17.98 10.04
CA SER A 15 -7.64 17.61 8.67
C SER A 15 -6.54 18.44 7.98
N ALA A 16 -5.42 18.66 8.65
CA ALA A 16 -4.23 19.33 8.14
C ALA A 16 -2.96 18.75 8.78
N ASP A 17 -2.75 17.44 8.61
CA ASP A 17 -1.43 16.84 8.82
C ASP A 17 -0.49 17.23 7.68
N VAL A 18 -0.27 18.54 7.58
CA VAL A 18 0.77 19.09 6.75
C VAL A 18 1.98 19.24 7.66
N SER A 19 2.90 18.30 7.57
CA SER A 19 4.15 18.32 8.33
C SER A 19 4.92 19.60 8.02
N PHE A 20 5.17 20.45 9.03
CA PHE A 20 6.03 21.63 8.88
C PHE A 20 7.46 21.16 8.60
N HIS A 21 7.92 21.34 7.34
CA HIS A 21 9.24 20.89 6.95
C HIS A 21 10.30 21.99 7.00
N ALA A 22 10.00 23.16 6.46
CA ALA A 22 10.97 24.25 6.40
C ALA A 22 10.31 25.65 6.27
N LEU A 23 11.09 26.68 6.55
CA LEU A 23 10.76 28.05 6.18
C LEU A 23 11.62 28.43 4.97
N ARG A 24 11.01 28.96 3.93
CA ARG A 24 11.69 29.56 2.79
C ARG A 24 11.28 30.99 2.55
N ASP A 25 12.06 31.72 1.79
CA ASP A 25 11.72 33.07 1.37
C ASP A 25 10.43 33.06 0.51
N TYR A 26 9.58 34.05 0.73
CA TYR A 26 8.37 34.27 -0.06
C TYR A 26 8.72 34.58 -1.51
N VAL A 27 8.03 33.95 -2.44
CA VAL A 27 8.10 34.26 -3.87
C VAL A 27 6.75 34.81 -4.32
N PRO A 28 6.69 35.84 -5.18
CA PRO A 28 5.43 36.34 -5.72
C PRO A 28 4.60 35.24 -6.35
N GLY A 29 3.38 35.04 -5.83
CA GLY A 29 2.48 33.93 -6.20
C GLY A 29 2.22 32.94 -5.08
N ASP A 30 3.00 32.95 -4.02
CA ASP A 30 2.75 32.10 -2.85
C ASP A 30 1.49 32.55 -2.09
N ASP A 31 0.78 31.58 -1.49
CA ASP A 31 -0.37 31.86 -0.65
C ASP A 31 0.04 32.65 0.61
N ARG A 32 -0.49 33.86 0.73
CA ARG A 32 -0.24 34.76 1.87
C ARG A 32 -0.67 34.16 3.22
N ARG A 33 -1.56 33.18 3.23
CA ARG A 33 -1.99 32.45 4.45
C ARG A 33 -0.89 31.56 5.00
N ALA A 34 0.06 31.15 4.16
CA ALA A 34 1.19 30.34 4.54
C ALA A 34 2.36 31.18 5.13
N ILE A 35 2.25 32.52 5.18
CA ILE A 35 3.29 33.39 5.74
C ILE A 35 3.44 33.12 7.25
N HIS A 36 4.68 32.81 7.66
CA HIS A 36 5.04 32.64 9.06
C HIS A 36 5.44 33.98 9.68
N TRP A 37 4.46 34.74 10.13
CA TRP A 37 4.64 36.11 10.62
C TRP A 37 5.67 36.26 11.73
N ARG A 38 5.79 35.28 12.62
CA ARG A 38 6.77 35.32 13.72
C ARG A 38 8.21 35.26 13.20
N SER A 39 8.52 34.43 12.21
CA SER A 39 9.85 34.36 11.59
C SER A 39 10.09 35.55 10.67
N THR A 40 9.08 36.01 9.94
CA THR A 40 9.11 37.23 9.14
C THR A 40 9.50 38.44 9.98
N ALA A 41 8.89 38.62 11.15
CA ALA A 41 9.20 39.71 12.06
C ALA A 41 10.63 39.63 12.65
N ARG A 42 11.15 38.43 12.83
CA ARG A 42 12.49 38.20 13.40
C ARG A 42 13.59 38.34 12.35
N ILE A 43 13.35 37.92 11.10
CA ILE A 43 14.34 37.84 10.04
C ILE A 43 14.27 39.10 9.16
N GLY A 44 13.16 39.84 9.17
CA GLY A 44 12.95 41.05 8.34
C GLY A 44 12.65 40.76 6.87
N LYS A 45 12.42 39.49 6.51
CA LYS A 45 12.02 39.03 5.18
C LYS A 45 10.77 38.18 5.28
N LEU A 46 9.89 38.27 4.29
CA LEU A 46 8.69 37.43 4.23
C LEU A 46 9.09 35.94 4.14
N MET A 47 8.73 35.18 5.17
CA MET A 47 8.99 33.75 5.24
C MET A 47 7.69 32.96 5.10
N VAL A 48 7.70 31.97 4.23
CA VAL A 48 6.55 31.09 3.98
C VAL A 48 6.84 29.70 4.56
N ARG A 49 5.82 29.11 5.18
CA ARG A 49 5.87 27.72 5.60
C ARG A 49 5.84 26.85 4.35
N GLN A 50 6.90 26.10 4.15
CA GLN A 50 6.92 25.03 3.18
C GLN A 50 6.36 23.80 3.88
N PHE A 51 5.20 23.39 3.44
CA PHE A 51 4.58 22.16 3.88
C PHE A 51 5.03 21.07 2.92
N GLU A 52 5.57 20.01 3.45
CA GLU A 52 5.68 18.78 2.70
C GLU A 52 4.29 18.12 2.74
N GLU A 53 3.70 17.92 1.60
CA GLU A 53 2.55 17.03 1.51
C GLU A 53 3.05 15.65 1.92
N THR A 54 2.85 15.30 3.19
CA THR A 54 3.05 13.93 3.63
C THR A 54 1.99 13.13 2.91
N ARG A 55 2.34 12.56 1.74
CA ARG A 55 1.48 11.57 1.08
C ARG A 55 1.21 10.52 2.15
N ARG A 56 -0.02 10.46 2.64
CA ARG A 56 -0.43 9.38 3.54
C ARG A 56 -0.02 8.10 2.85
N SER A 57 0.75 7.27 3.54
CA SER A 57 1.17 5.98 3.01
C SER A 57 -0.07 5.19 2.63
N HIS A 58 -0.33 5.07 1.33
CA HIS A 58 -1.48 4.36 0.81
C HIS A 58 -1.01 3.05 0.18
N LEU A 59 -1.52 1.94 0.69
CA LEU A 59 -1.24 0.59 0.22
C LEU A 59 -2.34 0.12 -0.72
N LEU A 60 -1.96 -0.19 -1.95
CA LEU A 60 -2.79 -0.89 -2.91
C LEU A 60 -2.50 -2.40 -2.83
N ILE A 61 -3.52 -3.20 -2.59
CA ILE A 61 -3.46 -4.66 -2.68
C ILE A 61 -4.31 -5.10 -3.87
N VAL A 62 -3.72 -5.84 -4.79
CA VAL A 62 -4.40 -6.50 -5.90
C VAL A 62 -4.37 -7.99 -5.64
N LEU A 63 -5.54 -8.58 -5.41
CA LEU A 63 -5.70 -10.02 -5.16
C LEU A 63 -6.38 -10.67 -6.37
N ASP A 64 -5.69 -11.63 -6.98
CA ASP A 64 -6.21 -12.42 -8.08
C ASP A 64 -7.24 -13.44 -7.58
N LEU A 65 -8.47 -13.35 -8.10
CA LEU A 65 -9.54 -14.31 -7.80
C LEU A 65 -9.77 -15.31 -8.93
N ASP A 66 -9.01 -15.25 -10.03
CA ASP A 66 -9.20 -16.18 -11.14
C ASP A 66 -8.97 -17.62 -10.65
N THR A 67 -9.98 -18.48 -10.86
CA THR A 67 -9.90 -19.89 -10.49
C THR A 67 -8.69 -20.59 -11.12
N ASP A 68 -8.32 -20.20 -12.34
CA ASP A 68 -7.22 -20.83 -13.07
C ASP A 68 -5.84 -20.36 -12.58
N ALA A 69 -5.78 -19.32 -11.73
CA ALA A 69 -4.53 -18.81 -11.16
C ALA A 69 -3.99 -19.69 -10.00
N TRP A 70 -4.85 -20.49 -9.37
CA TRP A 70 -4.57 -21.21 -8.12
C TRP A 70 -4.57 -22.73 -8.33
N ALA A 71 -3.61 -23.40 -7.71
CA ALA A 71 -3.53 -24.87 -7.80
C ALA A 71 -4.57 -25.56 -6.93
N SER A 72 -4.92 -24.99 -5.78
CA SER A 72 -5.87 -25.57 -4.82
C SER A 72 -6.65 -24.48 -4.06
N ASP A 73 -7.64 -24.91 -3.28
CA ASP A 73 -8.36 -24.04 -2.36
C ASP A 73 -7.46 -23.57 -1.21
N GLU A 74 -6.59 -24.43 -0.72
CA GLU A 74 -5.64 -24.11 0.35
C GLU A 74 -4.65 -23.03 -0.10
N GLU A 75 -4.16 -23.11 -1.34
CA GLU A 75 -3.27 -22.09 -1.90
C GLU A 75 -3.97 -20.74 -2.01
N PHE A 76 -5.23 -20.73 -2.47
CA PHE A 76 -6.05 -19.53 -2.53
C PHE A 76 -6.27 -18.91 -1.14
N GLU A 77 -6.58 -19.73 -0.13
CA GLU A 77 -6.76 -19.27 1.25
C GLU A 77 -5.50 -18.65 1.85
N ILE A 78 -4.31 -19.16 1.50
CA ILE A 78 -3.04 -18.51 1.86
C ILE A 78 -2.96 -17.11 1.21
N GLY A 79 -3.33 -16.99 -0.07
CA GLY A 79 -3.36 -15.70 -0.77
C GLY A 79 -4.31 -14.68 -0.14
N VAL A 80 -5.53 -15.12 0.21
CA VAL A 80 -6.52 -14.31 0.94
C VAL A 80 -5.99 -13.90 2.30
N SER A 81 -5.40 -14.84 3.05
CA SER A 81 -4.81 -14.57 4.37
C SER A 81 -3.64 -13.60 4.30
N ALA A 82 -2.81 -13.68 3.26
CA ALA A 82 -1.73 -12.75 3.00
C ALA A 82 -2.26 -11.32 2.76
N ALA A 83 -3.26 -11.17 1.88
CA ALA A 83 -3.92 -9.90 1.62
C ALA A 83 -4.56 -9.31 2.90
N ALA A 84 -5.27 -10.15 3.67
CA ALA A 84 -5.93 -9.74 4.91
C ALA A 84 -4.93 -9.29 5.99
N SER A 85 -3.83 -10.02 6.15
CA SER A 85 -2.76 -9.69 7.10
C SER A 85 -2.10 -8.36 6.77
N MET A 86 -1.81 -8.10 5.49
CA MET A 86 -1.25 -6.82 5.04
C MET A 86 -2.22 -5.67 5.21
N ALA A 87 -3.48 -5.84 4.78
CA ALA A 87 -4.52 -4.81 4.94
C ALA A 87 -4.69 -4.44 6.41
N ARG A 88 -4.80 -5.45 7.29
CA ARG A 88 -4.92 -5.25 8.73
C ARG A 88 -3.71 -4.51 9.30
N ALA A 89 -2.49 -4.93 8.98
CA ALA A 89 -1.27 -4.29 9.48
C ALA A 89 -1.19 -2.83 9.05
N ALA A 90 -1.43 -2.53 7.77
CA ALA A 90 -1.41 -1.18 7.25
C ALA A 90 -2.48 -0.27 7.91
N LEU A 91 -3.70 -0.78 8.11
CA LEU A 91 -4.78 -0.03 8.77
C LEU A 91 -4.51 0.22 10.25
N VAL A 92 -3.87 -0.72 10.95
CA VAL A 92 -3.42 -0.52 12.35
C VAL A 92 -2.36 0.56 12.42
N ASP A 93 -1.48 0.67 11.43
CA ASP A 93 -0.48 1.73 11.28
C ASP A 93 -1.08 3.06 10.74
N ALA A 94 -2.40 3.20 10.73
CA ALA A 94 -3.13 4.35 10.21
C ALA A 94 -2.82 4.72 8.75
N LYS A 95 -2.40 3.74 7.95
CA LYS A 95 -2.22 3.89 6.49
C LYS A 95 -3.57 3.74 5.79
N GLU A 96 -3.70 4.37 4.64
CA GLU A 96 -4.83 4.13 3.74
C GLU A 96 -4.64 2.80 3.01
N VAL A 97 -5.71 2.04 2.80
CA VAL A 97 -5.66 0.72 2.14
C VAL A 97 -6.76 0.63 1.11
N SER A 98 -6.40 0.20 -0.09
CA SER A 98 -7.34 -0.18 -1.16
C SER A 98 -7.07 -1.63 -1.55
N VAL A 99 -8.12 -2.46 -1.55
CA VAL A 99 -8.04 -3.85 -2.02
C VAL A 99 -8.88 -4.00 -3.27
N HIS A 100 -8.25 -4.40 -4.35
CA HIS A 100 -8.89 -4.60 -5.65
C HIS A 100 -8.85 -6.06 -6.07
N THR A 101 -9.96 -6.53 -6.61
CA THR A 101 -10.14 -7.89 -7.10
C THR A 101 -10.94 -7.86 -8.41
N GLN A 102 -11.12 -9.01 -9.06
CA GLN A 102 -11.98 -9.09 -10.25
C GLN A 102 -13.44 -8.76 -9.96
N VAL A 103 -13.90 -8.95 -8.73
CA VAL A 103 -15.27 -8.56 -8.33
C VAL A 103 -15.40 -7.09 -7.93
N GLY A 104 -14.30 -6.33 -7.97
CA GLY A 104 -14.27 -4.90 -7.70
C GLY A 104 -13.41 -4.50 -6.49
N HIS A 105 -13.60 -3.27 -6.04
CA HIS A 105 -12.93 -2.71 -4.87
C HIS A 105 -13.63 -3.17 -3.58
N LEU A 106 -12.89 -3.79 -2.69
CA LEU A 106 -13.39 -4.22 -1.38
C LEU A 106 -13.38 -3.06 -0.38
N LYS A 107 -14.43 -2.96 0.43
CA LYS A 107 -14.52 -1.91 1.47
C LYS A 107 -13.61 -2.23 2.64
N THR A 108 -12.61 -1.39 2.89
CA THR A 108 -11.59 -1.57 3.92
C THR A 108 -11.45 -0.34 4.85
N PRO A 109 -12.55 0.26 5.37
CA PRO A 109 -12.45 1.47 6.19
C PRO A 109 -11.82 1.22 7.57
N THR A 110 -11.85 -0.02 8.07
CA THR A 110 -11.25 -0.43 9.34
C THR A 110 -10.64 -1.82 9.23
N PRO A 111 -9.72 -2.21 10.14
CA PRO A 111 -9.17 -3.58 10.16
C PRO A 111 -10.24 -4.67 10.18
N MET A 112 -11.33 -4.48 10.94
CA MET A 112 -12.44 -5.44 11.02
C MET A 112 -13.16 -5.58 9.67
N HIS A 113 -13.52 -4.47 9.04
CA HIS A 113 -14.17 -4.50 7.72
C HIS A 113 -13.28 -5.10 6.63
N ALA A 114 -11.96 -4.88 6.70
CA ALA A 114 -11.02 -5.50 5.77
C ALA A 114 -11.01 -7.03 5.92
N MET A 115 -10.98 -7.51 7.16
CA MET A 115 -11.05 -8.96 7.44
C MET A 115 -12.37 -9.56 6.96
N ASP A 116 -13.51 -8.91 7.29
CA ASP A 116 -14.83 -9.39 6.87
C ASP A 116 -14.99 -9.41 5.35
N SER A 117 -14.52 -8.35 4.66
CA SER A 117 -14.60 -8.28 3.21
C SER A 117 -13.74 -9.35 2.52
N LEU A 118 -12.54 -9.61 3.04
CA LEU A 118 -11.62 -10.59 2.48
C LEU A 118 -12.05 -12.03 2.82
N SER A 119 -12.64 -12.30 3.98
CA SER A 119 -13.15 -13.63 4.33
C SER A 119 -14.34 -14.07 3.46
N GLY A 120 -14.99 -13.14 2.78
CA GLY A 120 -16.12 -13.42 1.90
C GLY A 120 -15.77 -13.51 0.40
N VAL A 121 -14.49 -13.43 0.03
CA VAL A 121 -14.10 -13.54 -1.39
C VAL A 121 -14.08 -15.00 -1.83
N GLU A 122 -14.54 -15.23 -3.05
CA GLU A 122 -14.55 -16.55 -3.69
C GLU A 122 -13.80 -16.47 -5.02
N ARG A 123 -13.28 -17.61 -5.47
CA ARG A 123 -12.65 -17.69 -6.79
C ARG A 123 -13.66 -17.48 -7.91
N VAL A 124 -13.26 -16.80 -8.98
CA VAL A 124 -14.09 -16.44 -10.12
C VAL A 124 -13.66 -17.23 -11.34
N LEU A 125 -14.58 -18.00 -11.93
CA LEU A 125 -14.32 -18.72 -13.17
C LEU A 125 -14.38 -17.77 -14.37
N GLY A 126 -13.37 -17.84 -15.22
CA GLY A 126 -13.32 -17.00 -16.43
C GLY A 126 -13.15 -15.50 -16.12
N ALA A 127 -12.46 -15.19 -15.07
CA ALA A 127 -12.17 -13.83 -14.65
C ALA A 127 -11.31 -13.06 -15.66
N GLU A 128 -11.29 -11.74 -15.56
CA GLU A 128 -10.33 -10.93 -16.32
C GLU A 128 -8.90 -11.27 -15.91
N ARG A 129 -7.97 -11.13 -16.86
CA ARG A 129 -6.55 -11.40 -16.59
C ARG A 129 -6.01 -10.47 -15.52
N ILE A 130 -5.09 -10.98 -14.70
CA ILE A 130 -4.43 -10.21 -13.64
C ILE A 130 -3.82 -8.89 -14.13
N SER A 131 -3.32 -8.82 -15.38
CA SER A 131 -2.78 -7.59 -15.95
C SER A 131 -3.84 -6.52 -16.19
N ALA A 132 -5.06 -6.89 -16.59
CA ALA A 132 -6.18 -5.97 -16.75
C ALA A 132 -6.70 -5.48 -15.38
N LEU A 133 -6.85 -6.40 -14.42
CA LEU A 133 -7.17 -6.09 -13.04
C LEU A 133 -6.18 -5.09 -12.45
N THR A 134 -4.88 -5.34 -12.58
CA THR A 134 -3.82 -4.49 -12.02
C THR A 134 -3.81 -3.10 -12.65
N GLN A 135 -4.03 -3.01 -13.97
CA GLN A 135 -4.14 -1.73 -14.68
C GLN A 135 -5.33 -0.90 -14.15
N ARG A 136 -6.48 -1.52 -13.99
CA ARG A 136 -7.68 -0.87 -13.43
C ARG A 136 -7.43 -0.40 -12.00
N ALA A 137 -6.89 -1.28 -11.15
CA ALA A 137 -6.58 -0.98 -9.76
C ALA A 137 -5.59 0.19 -9.63
N GLY A 138 -4.52 0.21 -10.45
CA GLY A 138 -3.54 1.30 -10.45
C GLY A 138 -4.13 2.64 -10.90
N THR A 139 -5.13 2.63 -11.77
CA THR A 139 -5.84 3.85 -12.19
C THR A 139 -6.77 4.35 -11.10
N GLU A 140 -7.54 3.46 -10.46
CA GLU A 140 -8.49 3.81 -9.40
C GLU A 140 -7.79 4.23 -8.10
N ALA A 141 -6.66 3.60 -7.77
CA ALA A 141 -5.84 3.91 -6.60
C ALA A 141 -4.56 4.69 -6.97
N SER A 142 -4.66 5.68 -7.86
CA SER A 142 -3.52 6.46 -8.37
C SER A 142 -2.73 7.22 -7.28
N GLN A 143 -3.29 7.38 -6.09
CA GLN A 143 -2.62 8.00 -4.93
C GLN A 143 -1.82 7.00 -4.10
N ALA A 144 -1.88 5.69 -4.42
CA ALA A 144 -1.13 4.70 -3.68
C ALA A 144 0.38 4.90 -3.85
N SER A 145 1.11 4.78 -2.75
CA SER A 145 2.58 4.86 -2.73
C SER A 145 3.24 3.48 -2.81
N THR A 146 2.49 2.46 -2.42
CA THR A 146 2.96 1.06 -2.41
C THR A 146 1.89 0.17 -3.01
N ALA A 147 2.28 -0.78 -3.84
CA ALA A 147 1.38 -1.76 -4.42
C ALA A 147 1.90 -3.19 -4.24
N VAL A 148 1.00 -4.10 -3.88
CA VAL A 148 1.29 -5.52 -3.78
C VAL A 148 0.28 -6.29 -4.63
N VAL A 149 0.80 -7.11 -5.55
CA VAL A 149 -0.01 -7.94 -6.46
C VAL A 149 0.16 -9.40 -6.05
N ILE A 150 -0.94 -10.05 -5.67
CA ILE A 150 -0.96 -11.43 -5.14
C ILE A 150 -1.67 -12.33 -6.12
N SER A 151 -1.03 -13.42 -6.51
CA SER A 151 -1.57 -14.47 -7.39
C SER A 151 -1.05 -15.85 -7.01
N GLY A 152 -1.65 -16.89 -7.54
CA GLY A 152 -1.29 -18.28 -7.26
C GLY A 152 -0.21 -18.85 -8.18
N SER A 153 0.12 -20.13 -7.91
CA SER A 153 1.21 -20.87 -8.57
C SER A 153 0.96 -21.12 -10.06
N ARG A 154 -0.29 -21.18 -10.51
CA ARG A 154 -0.64 -21.42 -11.90
C ARG A 154 -0.52 -20.17 -12.79
N THR A 155 -0.46 -18.98 -12.20
CA THR A 155 -0.21 -17.76 -12.97
C THR A 155 1.21 -17.79 -13.54
N PRO A 156 1.40 -17.76 -14.86
CA PRO A 156 2.71 -17.70 -15.47
C PRO A 156 3.49 -16.46 -14.97
N LEU A 157 4.79 -16.63 -14.71
CA LEU A 157 5.63 -15.50 -14.28
C LEU A 157 5.64 -14.34 -15.28
N ALA A 158 5.48 -14.64 -16.58
CA ALA A 158 5.37 -13.62 -17.61
C ALA A 158 4.07 -12.77 -17.45
N ASP A 159 2.96 -13.39 -17.06
CA ASP A 159 1.68 -12.71 -16.85
C ASP A 159 1.72 -11.89 -15.56
N LEU A 160 2.33 -12.42 -14.50
CA LEU A 160 2.57 -11.67 -13.28
C LEU A 160 3.48 -10.45 -13.54
N HIS A 161 4.58 -10.63 -14.29
CA HIS A 161 5.45 -9.53 -14.69
C HIS A 161 4.70 -8.48 -15.52
N ALA A 162 3.90 -8.91 -16.48
CA ALA A 162 3.06 -8.02 -17.28
C ALA A 162 2.05 -7.24 -16.41
N ALA A 163 1.52 -7.85 -15.35
CA ALA A 163 0.66 -7.18 -14.40
C ALA A 163 1.43 -6.10 -13.60
N LEU A 164 2.58 -6.44 -13.04
CA LEU A 164 3.40 -5.50 -12.26
C LEU A 164 3.82 -4.27 -13.07
N THR A 165 4.09 -4.44 -14.36
CA THR A 165 4.47 -3.33 -15.27
C THR A 165 3.30 -2.40 -15.66
N ARG A 166 2.06 -2.73 -15.28
CA ARG A 166 0.88 -1.89 -15.51
C ARG A 166 0.65 -0.85 -14.42
N LEU A 167 1.35 -0.98 -13.30
CA LEU A 167 1.28 -0.01 -12.20
C LEU A 167 2.14 1.23 -12.48
N PRO A 168 1.75 2.39 -11.94
CA PRO A 168 2.54 3.61 -12.00
C PRO A 168 3.98 3.44 -11.49
N LEU A 169 4.94 4.04 -12.17
CA LEU A 169 6.38 3.90 -11.86
C LEU A 169 6.81 4.58 -10.55
N ASP A 170 6.00 5.46 -10.01
CA ASP A 170 6.23 6.17 -8.74
C ASP A 170 5.76 5.39 -7.51
N MET A 171 5.20 4.20 -7.71
CA MET A 171 4.84 3.26 -6.64
C MET A 171 6.00 2.29 -6.34
N VAL A 172 6.15 1.95 -5.07
CA VAL A 172 6.95 0.78 -4.66
C VAL A 172 6.12 -0.47 -4.90
N ILE A 173 6.55 -1.31 -5.85
CA ILE A 173 5.76 -2.45 -6.33
C ILE A 173 6.42 -3.75 -5.87
N THR A 174 5.61 -4.67 -5.36
CA THR A 174 6.03 -6.04 -5.02
C THR A 174 5.02 -7.03 -5.57
N GLY A 175 5.51 -8.05 -6.27
CA GLY A 175 4.72 -9.21 -6.64
C GLY A 175 4.75 -10.27 -5.54
N VAL A 176 3.67 -11.02 -5.40
CA VAL A 176 3.58 -12.18 -4.53
C VAL A 176 2.99 -13.34 -5.32
N ARG A 177 3.72 -14.44 -5.35
CA ARG A 177 3.26 -15.73 -5.89
C ARG A 177 3.13 -16.70 -4.73
N ILE A 178 1.93 -17.12 -4.42
CA ILE A 178 1.71 -18.21 -3.49
C ILE A 178 1.90 -19.51 -4.27
N ASP A 179 2.77 -20.39 -3.79
CA ASP A 179 3.14 -21.64 -4.46
C ASP A 179 3.55 -22.67 -3.41
N MET A 180 2.61 -23.51 -3.00
CA MET A 180 2.80 -24.48 -1.91
C MET A 180 3.82 -25.57 -2.23
N ASP A 181 4.09 -25.79 -3.51
CA ASP A 181 5.03 -26.82 -3.99
C ASP A 181 6.45 -26.27 -4.23
N ALA A 182 6.63 -24.95 -4.11
CA ALA A 182 7.92 -24.30 -4.29
C ALA A 182 8.67 -24.10 -2.97
N ASP A 183 9.98 -23.88 -3.07
CA ASP A 183 10.76 -23.34 -1.95
C ASP A 183 10.54 -21.82 -1.84
N PHE A 184 10.69 -21.28 -0.60
CA PHE A 184 10.68 -19.84 -0.40
C PHE A 184 11.79 -19.18 -1.21
N GLU A 185 11.44 -18.17 -2.00
CA GLU A 185 12.39 -17.43 -2.82
C GLU A 185 11.99 -15.95 -2.93
N LEU A 186 13.01 -15.08 -2.92
CA LEU A 186 12.86 -13.68 -3.32
C LEU A 186 13.50 -13.51 -4.69
N ARG A 187 12.69 -13.32 -5.70
CA ARG A 187 13.10 -13.11 -7.11
C ARG A 187 13.01 -11.65 -7.50
N THR A 188 13.59 -11.33 -8.65
CA THR A 188 13.38 -10.05 -9.31
C THR A 188 12.90 -10.30 -10.74
N LEU A 189 11.75 -9.74 -11.08
CA LEU A 189 11.24 -9.72 -12.46
C LEU A 189 11.43 -8.30 -13.04
N GLY A 190 12.38 -8.14 -13.96
CA GLY A 190 12.85 -6.80 -14.33
C GLY A 190 13.49 -6.11 -13.12
N ASN A 191 12.88 -5.01 -12.64
CA ASN A 191 13.32 -4.29 -11.43
C ASN A 191 12.37 -4.48 -10.25
N THR A 192 11.36 -5.35 -10.37
CA THR A 192 10.34 -5.52 -9.36
C THR A 192 10.60 -6.78 -8.54
N PRO A 193 10.67 -6.71 -7.20
CA PRO A 193 10.79 -7.87 -6.35
C PRO A 193 9.51 -8.71 -6.41
N VAL A 194 9.68 -10.03 -6.42
CA VAL A 194 8.61 -11.01 -6.34
C VAL A 194 8.94 -12.02 -5.26
N VAL A 195 8.06 -12.12 -4.29
CA VAL A 195 8.11 -13.13 -3.22
C VAL A 195 7.40 -14.38 -3.70
N VAL A 196 8.10 -15.52 -3.73
CA VAL A 196 7.50 -16.84 -3.87
C VAL A 196 7.36 -17.41 -2.47
N ALA A 197 6.15 -17.66 -2.04
CA ALA A 197 5.85 -18.05 -0.66
C ALA A 197 4.99 -19.33 -0.63
N PRO A 198 5.53 -20.45 -0.13
CA PRO A 198 4.74 -21.66 0.11
C PRO A 198 3.80 -21.54 1.30
N THR A 199 4.11 -20.69 2.28
CA THR A 199 3.33 -20.51 3.51
C THR A 199 3.10 -19.02 3.84
N LEU A 200 2.18 -18.76 4.76
CA LEU A 200 1.93 -17.40 5.25
C LEU A 200 3.14 -16.85 6.03
N ASP A 201 3.90 -17.69 6.72
CA ASP A 201 5.12 -17.28 7.43
C ASP A 201 6.22 -16.87 6.44
N ASP A 202 6.40 -17.64 5.36
CA ASP A 202 7.34 -17.31 4.28
C ASP A 202 6.94 -16.01 3.56
N PHE A 203 5.64 -15.81 3.35
CA PHE A 203 5.14 -14.54 2.85
C PHE A 203 5.53 -13.37 3.76
N ALA A 204 5.33 -13.48 5.08
CA ALA A 204 5.69 -12.43 6.02
C ALA A 204 7.19 -12.11 6.00
N ILE A 205 8.05 -13.15 5.96
CA ILE A 205 9.50 -13.02 5.83
C ILE A 205 9.88 -12.34 4.50
N GLY A 206 9.24 -12.77 3.41
CA GLY A 206 9.49 -12.24 2.07
C GLY A 206 9.12 -10.77 1.96
N MET A 207 7.97 -10.37 2.49
CA MET A 207 7.52 -8.98 2.47
C MET A 207 8.42 -8.08 3.32
N TRP A 208 8.88 -8.55 4.47
CA TRP A 208 9.85 -7.81 5.28
C TRP A 208 11.16 -7.55 4.51
N LYS A 209 11.66 -8.55 3.76
CA LYS A 209 12.87 -8.41 2.95
C LYS A 209 12.68 -7.57 1.69
N ALA A 210 11.47 -7.56 1.13
CA ALA A 210 11.18 -6.83 -0.12
C ALA A 210 10.87 -5.34 0.10
N LEU A 211 10.35 -4.98 1.27
CA LEU A 211 9.91 -3.62 1.60
C LEU A 211 10.80 -2.92 2.65
N GLY A 212 11.66 -3.66 3.35
CA GLY A 212 12.61 -3.16 4.36
C GLY A 212 13.95 -2.90 3.75
#